data_3ed383fbd18f89de7ccef324c2508689
#
_entry.id   3ed383fbd18f89de7ccef324c2508689
#
_cell.length_a   1.000
_cell.length_b   1.000
_cell.length_c   1.000
_cell.angle_alpha   90.00
_cell.angle_beta   90.00
_cell.angle_gamma   90.00
#
_symmetry.space_group_name_H-M   'P 1'
#
loop_
_entity.id
_entity.type
_entity.pdbx_description
1 polymer ?
#
loop_
_entity_poly.entity_id
_entity_poly.type
_entity_poly.pdbx_seq_one_letter_code
_entity_poly.pdbx_strand_id
1 'polypeptide(L)'
;CEIVVVIGIGGSYLGAKAVIEALSDSFEFLRSEHKNPLVLFAGHNIGEDYLFELQTLLKNKSFGIVVISKSGTTTEPAIAFRLLKEQLEAQVGKDEAKHRIIAITDAKKGALRKLADTEGYKTFVIADNVGGRFSVLTPVGLLPIAIAGFDIRTLVSGAVAMEKACGEDIPFEKNPAAIYAATRNALYQSGKKIEILVNFNPKLHFFAEWWKQLY
;
A
#
# COMPACT_ATOMS: atom_id res chain seq x y z
N CYS A 1 2.81 -8.45 17.07
CA CYS A 1 3.71 -8.87 15.97
C CYS A 1 4.88 -7.90 15.91
N GLU A 2 6.07 -8.43 15.64
CA GLU A 2 7.28 -7.61 15.35
C GLU A 2 7.24 -7.09 13.91
N ILE A 3 6.67 -7.87 13.00
CA ILE A 3 6.62 -7.59 11.56
C ILE A 3 5.20 -7.74 11.06
N VAL A 4 4.78 -6.86 10.14
CA VAL A 4 3.57 -7.04 9.35
C VAL A 4 3.95 -7.04 7.88
N VAL A 5 3.59 -8.12 7.17
CA VAL A 5 3.82 -8.22 5.73
C VAL A 5 2.57 -7.80 4.99
N VAL A 6 2.68 -6.71 4.24
CA VAL A 6 1.63 -6.21 3.34
C VAL A 6 1.81 -6.85 1.98
N ILE A 7 0.81 -7.61 1.54
CA ILE A 7 0.86 -8.35 0.28
C ILE A 7 -0.05 -7.67 -0.74
N GLY A 8 0.52 -7.17 -1.80
CA GLY A 8 -0.21 -6.48 -2.86
C GLY A 8 0.71 -6.02 -3.99
N ILE A 9 0.13 -5.60 -5.11
CA ILE A 9 0.85 -5.11 -6.28
C ILE A 9 0.27 -3.78 -6.76
N GLY A 10 1.07 -2.95 -7.41
CA GLY A 10 0.63 -1.68 -7.98
C GLY A 10 0.06 -0.76 -6.92
N GLY A 11 -1.16 -0.25 -7.14
CA GLY A 11 -1.85 0.64 -6.19
C GLY A 11 -2.15 0.01 -4.83
N SER A 12 -2.14 -1.32 -4.73
CA SER A 12 -2.34 -2.01 -3.46
C SER A 12 -1.15 -1.91 -2.50
N TYR A 13 0.02 -1.44 -2.96
CA TYR A 13 1.18 -1.26 -2.07
C TYR A 13 1.89 0.09 -2.25
N LEU A 14 1.96 0.63 -3.49
CA LEU A 14 2.79 1.81 -3.78
C LEU A 14 2.43 3.03 -2.95
N GLY A 15 1.15 3.33 -2.80
CA GLY A 15 0.73 4.49 -2.01
C GLY A 15 1.10 4.36 -0.52
N ALA A 16 0.85 3.20 0.09
CA ALA A 16 1.26 2.93 1.47
C ALA A 16 2.78 2.98 1.63
N LYS A 17 3.51 2.33 0.73
CA LYS A 17 4.98 2.31 0.74
C LYS A 17 5.56 3.71 0.59
N ALA A 18 5.02 4.53 -0.30
CA ALA A 18 5.44 5.91 -0.49
C ALA A 18 5.34 6.74 0.80
N VAL A 19 4.22 6.63 1.53
CA VAL A 19 4.02 7.35 2.79
C VAL A 19 4.94 6.80 3.89
N ILE A 20 4.99 5.49 4.05
CA ILE A 20 5.81 4.84 5.08
C ILE A 20 7.29 5.18 4.89
N GLU A 21 7.85 5.04 3.68
CA GLU A 21 9.26 5.37 3.44
C GLU A 21 9.57 6.86 3.56
N ALA A 22 8.65 7.73 3.13
CA ALA A 22 8.84 9.17 3.27
C ALA A 22 8.95 9.62 4.74
N LEU A 23 8.23 8.94 5.63
CA LEU A 23 8.12 9.34 7.03
C LEU A 23 9.01 8.52 8.00
N SER A 24 9.46 7.32 7.59
CA SER A 24 10.29 6.45 8.44
C SER A 24 11.70 6.98 8.65
N ASP A 25 12.30 6.63 9.77
CA ASP A 25 13.74 6.74 9.97
C ASP A 25 14.45 5.74 9.03
N SER A 26 15.44 6.20 8.30
CA SER A 26 16.20 5.38 7.33
C SER A 26 16.92 4.19 7.96
N PHE A 27 17.16 4.22 9.27
CA PHE A 27 17.86 3.19 10.02
C PHE A 27 16.99 2.48 11.06
N GLU A 28 15.67 2.65 10.97
CA GLU A 28 14.74 2.04 11.91
C GLU A 28 14.91 0.54 12.05
N PHE A 29 15.17 -0.15 10.94
CA PHE A 29 15.35 -1.61 10.91
C PHE A 29 16.60 -2.10 11.67
N LEU A 30 17.54 -1.21 12.01
CA LEU A 30 18.73 -1.52 12.83
C LEU A 30 18.51 -1.31 14.33
N ARG A 31 17.38 -0.72 14.73
CA ARG A 31 17.12 -0.48 16.15
C ARG A 31 16.79 -1.79 16.86
N SER A 32 17.21 -1.92 18.10
CA SER A 32 16.92 -3.08 18.94
C SER A 32 15.46 -3.10 19.43
N GLU A 33 14.83 -1.94 19.53
CA GLU A 33 13.46 -1.80 20.01
C GLU A 33 12.63 -1.00 19.00
N HIS A 34 11.47 -1.53 18.67
CA HIS A 34 10.48 -0.91 17.79
C HIS A 34 9.19 -0.63 18.56
N LYS A 35 8.71 0.61 18.51
CA LYS A 35 7.42 0.98 19.10
C LYS A 35 6.24 0.37 18.33
N ASN A 36 6.39 0.25 17.02
CA ASN A 36 5.39 -0.28 16.10
C ASN A 36 5.99 -1.43 15.28
N PRO A 37 5.16 -2.32 14.72
CA PRO A 37 5.64 -3.37 13.83
C PRO A 37 6.40 -2.79 12.62
N LEU A 38 7.48 -3.45 12.20
CA LEU A 38 8.08 -3.18 10.90
C LEU A 38 7.13 -3.61 9.79
N VAL A 39 6.87 -2.73 8.84
CA VAL A 39 6.03 -3.05 7.68
C VAL A 39 6.90 -3.43 6.50
N LEU A 40 6.78 -4.68 6.06
CA LEU A 40 7.44 -5.22 4.87
C LEU A 40 6.42 -5.45 3.77
N PHE A 41 6.86 -5.44 2.51
CA PHE A 41 5.97 -5.60 1.36
C PHE A 41 6.34 -6.85 0.57
N ALA A 42 5.34 -7.60 0.11
CA ALA A 42 5.51 -8.79 -0.74
C ALA A 42 4.43 -8.85 -1.83
N GLY A 43 4.60 -9.74 -2.80
CA GLY A 43 3.61 -9.93 -3.86
C GLY A 43 3.56 -8.80 -4.90
N HIS A 44 4.55 -7.94 -4.94
CA HIS A 44 4.73 -6.92 -5.97
C HIS A 44 5.65 -7.37 -7.10
N ASN A 45 6.22 -8.55 -6.97
CA ASN A 45 7.01 -9.26 -7.97
C ASN A 45 6.92 -10.78 -7.74
N ILE A 46 7.53 -11.57 -8.62
CA ILE A 46 7.64 -13.04 -8.55
C ILE A 46 9.09 -13.50 -8.34
N GLY A 47 9.98 -12.62 -7.89
CA GLY A 47 11.38 -12.95 -7.61
C GLY A 47 11.48 -13.99 -6.47
N GLU A 48 12.05 -15.15 -6.77
CA GLU A 48 12.18 -16.22 -5.80
C GLU A 48 13.14 -15.88 -4.67
N ASP A 49 14.26 -15.22 -4.98
CA ASP A 49 15.26 -14.81 -4.00
C ASP A 49 14.66 -13.92 -2.90
N TYR A 50 13.94 -12.88 -3.31
CA TYR A 50 13.29 -11.97 -2.36
C TYR A 50 12.33 -12.70 -1.42
N LEU A 51 11.51 -13.59 -1.98
CA LEU A 51 10.52 -14.31 -1.19
C LEU A 51 11.17 -15.34 -0.25
N PHE A 52 12.23 -16.02 -0.71
CA PHE A 52 13.02 -16.92 0.11
C PHE A 52 13.72 -16.19 1.27
N GLU A 53 14.33 -15.05 1.01
CA GLU A 53 14.98 -14.22 2.04
C GLU A 53 13.96 -13.72 3.06
N LEU A 54 12.79 -13.25 2.60
CA LEU A 54 11.71 -12.81 3.49
C LEU A 54 11.21 -13.98 4.37
N GLN A 55 10.94 -15.15 3.78
CA GLN A 55 10.54 -16.33 4.54
C GLN A 55 11.61 -16.74 5.57
N THR A 56 12.89 -16.64 5.20
CA THR A 56 14.00 -16.93 6.10
C THR A 56 14.05 -15.98 7.28
N LEU A 57 13.89 -14.66 7.03
CA LEU A 57 13.79 -13.65 8.08
C LEU A 57 12.63 -13.95 9.04
N LEU A 58 11.47 -14.33 8.51
CA LEU A 58 10.24 -14.53 9.28
C LEU A 58 10.26 -15.82 10.13
N LYS A 59 11.18 -16.78 9.90
CA LYS A 59 11.24 -18.04 10.67
C LYS A 59 11.32 -17.83 12.18
N ASN A 60 12.01 -16.78 12.62
CA ASN A 60 12.26 -16.49 14.03
C ASN A 60 11.58 -15.19 14.49
N LYS A 61 10.59 -14.72 13.77
CA LYS A 61 9.89 -13.45 14.05
C LYS A 61 8.40 -13.67 14.22
N SER A 62 7.82 -12.95 15.18
CA SER A 62 6.36 -12.87 15.28
C SER A 62 5.83 -11.96 14.20
N PHE A 63 5.05 -12.48 13.24
CA PHE A 63 4.53 -11.69 12.14
C PHE A 63 3.03 -11.84 11.92
N GLY A 64 2.47 -10.88 11.20
CA GLY A 64 1.10 -10.89 10.69
C GLY A 64 1.06 -10.53 9.22
N ILE A 65 -0.08 -10.71 8.57
CA ILE A 65 -0.28 -10.50 7.14
C ILE A 65 -1.45 -9.54 6.90
N VAL A 66 -1.23 -8.56 6.01
CA VAL A 66 -2.31 -7.76 5.41
C VAL A 66 -2.31 -8.07 3.92
N VAL A 67 -3.26 -8.87 3.45
CA VAL A 67 -3.38 -9.20 2.02
C VAL A 67 -4.40 -8.28 1.35
N ILE A 68 -3.99 -7.65 0.25
CA ILE A 68 -4.74 -6.62 -0.45
C ILE A 68 -4.94 -7.02 -1.91
N SER A 69 -6.15 -7.39 -2.26
CA SER A 69 -6.52 -7.70 -3.65
C SER A 69 -8.03 -7.59 -3.84
N LYS A 70 -8.49 -6.78 -4.79
CA LYS A 70 -9.92 -6.65 -5.07
C LYS A 70 -10.52 -7.94 -5.62
N SER A 71 -9.87 -8.56 -6.60
CA SER A 71 -10.33 -9.83 -7.20
C SER A 71 -9.86 -11.07 -6.44
N GLY A 72 -8.69 -11.01 -5.82
CA GLY A 72 -8.02 -12.16 -5.23
C GLY A 72 -7.39 -13.12 -6.25
N THR A 73 -7.34 -12.73 -7.54
CA THR A 73 -6.84 -13.58 -8.64
C THR A 73 -5.54 -13.09 -9.26
N THR A 74 -4.99 -11.97 -8.78
CA THR A 74 -3.70 -11.47 -9.24
C THR A 74 -2.60 -12.44 -8.79
N THR A 75 -1.80 -12.92 -9.73
CA THR A 75 -0.88 -14.06 -9.54
C THR A 75 0.18 -13.78 -8.47
N GLU A 76 0.85 -12.63 -8.56
CA GLU A 76 1.98 -12.30 -7.68
C GLU A 76 1.56 -12.22 -6.20
N PRO A 77 0.51 -11.46 -5.82
CA PRO A 77 0.02 -11.47 -4.45
C PRO A 77 -0.52 -12.82 -4.00
N ALA A 78 -1.14 -13.60 -4.91
CA ALA A 78 -1.69 -14.91 -4.57
C ALA A 78 -0.59 -15.92 -4.21
N ILE A 79 0.53 -15.94 -4.95
CA ILE A 79 1.69 -16.78 -4.67
C ILE A 79 2.30 -16.39 -3.31
N ALA A 80 2.61 -15.10 -3.13
CA ALA A 80 3.19 -14.60 -1.89
C ALA A 80 2.29 -14.89 -0.68
N PHE A 81 0.98 -14.67 -0.82
CA PHE A 81 0.02 -14.94 0.25
C PHE A 81 -0.04 -16.42 0.61
N ARG A 82 -0.09 -17.32 -0.37
CA ARG A 82 -0.11 -18.75 -0.13
C ARG A 82 1.10 -19.19 0.69
N LEU A 83 2.31 -18.83 0.26
CA LEU A 83 3.53 -19.26 0.91
C LEU A 83 3.69 -18.69 2.33
N LEU A 84 3.39 -17.39 2.51
CA LEU A 84 3.48 -16.75 3.82
C LEU A 84 2.37 -17.19 4.77
N LYS A 85 1.17 -17.50 4.27
CA LYS A 85 0.08 -18.08 5.06
C LYS A 85 0.48 -19.47 5.57
N GLU A 86 0.99 -20.34 4.70
CA GLU A 86 1.47 -21.68 5.08
C GLU A 86 2.55 -21.58 6.17
N GLN A 87 3.50 -20.66 6.03
CA GLN A 87 4.52 -20.43 7.04
C GLN A 87 3.94 -19.93 8.37
N LEU A 88 3.02 -18.98 8.34
CA LEU A 88 2.36 -18.46 9.54
C LEU A 88 1.58 -19.56 10.27
N GLU A 89 0.80 -20.36 9.53
CA GLU A 89 0.04 -21.49 10.08
C GLU A 89 0.95 -22.57 10.69
N ALA A 90 2.11 -22.82 10.08
CA ALA A 90 3.11 -23.75 10.63
C ALA A 90 3.74 -23.22 11.93
N GLN A 91 3.90 -21.91 12.09
CA GLN A 91 4.50 -21.32 13.28
C GLN A 91 3.55 -21.24 14.48
N VAL A 92 2.28 -20.86 14.25
CA VAL A 92 1.35 -20.53 15.34
C VAL A 92 0.07 -21.37 15.35
N GLY A 93 -0.12 -22.26 14.38
CA GLY A 93 -1.34 -23.02 14.18
C GLY A 93 -2.43 -22.21 13.47
N LYS A 94 -3.39 -22.89 12.84
CA LYS A 94 -4.45 -22.27 12.02
C LYS A 94 -5.35 -21.32 12.82
N ASP A 95 -5.69 -21.69 14.05
CA ASP A 95 -6.59 -20.88 14.87
C ASP A 95 -6.00 -19.55 15.29
N GLU A 96 -4.71 -19.48 15.57
CA GLU A 96 -4.03 -18.24 15.88
C GLU A 96 -3.71 -17.46 14.59
N ALA A 97 -3.31 -18.16 13.52
CA ALA A 97 -2.97 -17.53 12.24
C ALA A 97 -4.11 -16.70 11.66
N LYS A 98 -5.36 -17.17 11.75
CA LYS A 98 -6.53 -16.42 11.26
C LYS A 98 -6.71 -15.05 11.93
N HIS A 99 -6.27 -14.91 13.18
CA HIS A 99 -6.31 -13.64 13.92
C HIS A 99 -5.16 -12.70 13.56
N ARG A 100 -4.13 -13.19 12.88
CA ARG A 100 -2.99 -12.44 12.39
C ARG A 100 -3.05 -12.13 10.89
N ILE A 101 -4.16 -12.49 10.23
CA ILE A 101 -4.40 -12.21 8.82
C ILE A 101 -5.56 -11.23 8.69
N ILE A 102 -5.32 -10.15 7.95
CA ILE A 102 -6.34 -9.18 7.57
C ILE A 102 -6.43 -9.17 6.04
N ALA A 103 -7.64 -9.29 5.50
CA ALA A 103 -7.88 -9.21 4.07
C ALA A 103 -8.56 -7.88 3.71
N ILE A 104 -7.97 -7.14 2.78
CA ILE A 104 -8.58 -5.94 2.19
C ILE A 104 -9.00 -6.29 0.77
N THR A 105 -10.30 -6.39 0.53
CA THR A 105 -10.83 -6.97 -0.69
C THR A 105 -12.21 -6.40 -1.04
N ASP A 106 -12.84 -6.91 -2.10
CA ASP A 106 -14.22 -6.57 -2.48
C ASP A 106 -15.21 -6.89 -1.35
N ALA A 107 -16.32 -6.17 -1.32
CA ALA A 107 -17.36 -6.34 -0.30
C ALA A 107 -18.10 -7.70 -0.39
N LYS A 108 -18.28 -8.22 -1.60
CA LYS A 108 -19.21 -9.34 -1.88
C LYS A 108 -18.62 -10.44 -2.75
N LYS A 109 -17.64 -10.15 -3.61
CA LYS A 109 -17.18 -11.05 -4.68
C LYS A 109 -15.65 -11.14 -4.72
N GLY A 110 -15.17 -12.13 -5.45
CA GLY A 110 -13.73 -12.38 -5.64
C GLY A 110 -13.22 -13.54 -4.80
N ALA A 111 -12.09 -14.10 -5.23
CA ALA A 111 -11.50 -15.27 -4.59
C ALA A 111 -11.02 -14.96 -3.15
N LEU A 112 -10.42 -13.78 -2.94
CA LEU A 112 -9.96 -13.37 -1.60
C LEU A 112 -11.13 -13.12 -0.65
N ARG A 113 -12.25 -12.54 -1.13
CA ARG A 113 -13.46 -12.39 -0.32
C ARG A 113 -13.98 -13.74 0.16
N LYS A 114 -14.16 -14.67 -0.79
CA LYS A 114 -14.63 -16.03 -0.47
C LYS A 114 -13.70 -16.75 0.52
N LEU A 115 -12.40 -16.64 0.31
CA LEU A 115 -11.41 -17.22 1.21
C LEU A 115 -11.49 -16.60 2.61
N ALA A 116 -11.55 -15.28 2.70
CA ALA A 116 -11.63 -14.57 3.98
C ALA A 116 -12.89 -14.95 4.78
N ASP A 117 -14.02 -15.11 4.10
CA ASP A 117 -15.28 -15.56 4.73
C ASP A 117 -15.19 -17.02 5.21
N THR A 118 -14.57 -17.89 4.43
CA THR A 118 -14.40 -19.32 4.79
C THR A 118 -13.46 -19.50 5.96
N GLU A 119 -12.34 -18.80 5.97
CA GLU A 119 -11.30 -18.93 7.01
C GLU A 119 -11.56 -18.03 8.24
N GLY A 120 -12.51 -17.10 8.15
CA GLY A 120 -12.87 -16.18 9.23
C GLY A 120 -11.86 -15.04 9.44
N TYR A 121 -11.22 -14.55 8.38
CA TYR A 121 -10.28 -13.41 8.49
C TYR A 121 -11.02 -12.10 8.76
N LYS A 122 -10.38 -11.21 9.52
CA LYS A 122 -10.83 -9.83 9.61
C LYS A 122 -10.71 -9.16 8.25
N THR A 123 -11.75 -8.43 7.84
CA THR A 123 -11.79 -7.82 6.51
C THR A 123 -12.04 -6.32 6.53
N PHE A 124 -11.49 -5.65 5.51
CA PHE A 124 -11.86 -4.29 5.13
C PHE A 124 -12.26 -4.27 3.65
N VAL A 125 -13.11 -3.34 3.29
CA VAL A 125 -13.69 -3.25 1.95
C VAL A 125 -12.91 -2.28 1.07
N ILE A 126 -12.66 -2.69 -0.16
CA ILE A 126 -12.24 -1.80 -1.25
C ILE A 126 -13.51 -1.33 -1.95
N ALA A 127 -13.81 -0.04 -1.91
CA ALA A 127 -14.98 0.53 -2.55
C ALA A 127 -14.95 0.32 -4.08
N ASP A 128 -16.13 0.05 -4.67
CA ASP A 128 -16.22 -0.28 -6.10
C ASP A 128 -15.81 0.88 -7.01
N ASN A 129 -16.09 2.10 -6.59
CA ASN A 129 -15.80 3.34 -7.31
C ASN A 129 -14.37 3.87 -7.10
N VAL A 130 -13.52 3.13 -6.36
CA VAL A 130 -12.11 3.51 -6.16
C VAL A 130 -11.20 2.58 -6.96
N GLY A 131 -10.45 3.14 -7.90
CA GLY A 131 -9.41 2.45 -8.63
C GLY A 131 -8.19 2.17 -7.74
N GLY A 132 -7.47 1.06 -8.01
CA GLY A 132 -6.33 0.64 -7.18
C GLY A 132 -5.29 1.74 -6.96
N ARG A 133 -4.94 2.48 -8.01
CA ARG A 133 -3.94 3.55 -7.95
C ARG A 133 -4.36 4.78 -7.14
N PHE A 134 -5.65 4.93 -6.85
CA PHE A 134 -6.22 6.05 -6.07
C PHE A 134 -6.63 5.61 -4.65
N SER A 135 -6.23 4.43 -4.19
CA SER A 135 -6.77 3.80 -2.99
C SER A 135 -5.99 4.10 -1.69
N VAL A 136 -4.94 4.93 -1.73
CA VAL A 136 -4.11 5.22 -0.56
C VAL A 136 -4.89 5.79 0.63
N LEU A 137 -5.93 6.59 0.38
CA LEU A 137 -6.81 7.17 1.41
C LEU A 137 -7.99 6.26 1.79
N THR A 138 -7.95 4.99 1.42
CA THR A 138 -8.88 3.94 1.82
C THR A 138 -8.18 2.96 2.77
N PRO A 139 -8.84 1.94 3.30
CA PRO A 139 -8.16 0.90 4.09
C PRO A 139 -6.93 0.30 3.43
N VAL A 140 -6.84 0.31 2.09
CA VAL A 140 -5.69 -0.17 1.31
C VAL A 140 -4.38 0.52 1.71
N GLY A 141 -4.38 1.84 1.85
CA GLY A 141 -3.21 2.59 2.28
C GLY A 141 -3.23 2.90 3.78
N LEU A 142 -4.39 3.32 4.31
CA LEU A 142 -4.48 3.79 5.69
C LEU A 142 -4.16 2.72 6.73
N LEU A 143 -4.53 1.46 6.50
CA LEU A 143 -4.24 0.40 7.47
C LEU A 143 -2.74 0.10 7.59
N PRO A 144 -1.98 -0.14 6.51
CA PRO A 144 -0.53 -0.31 6.59
C PRO A 144 0.19 0.90 7.21
N ILE A 145 -0.23 2.12 6.85
CA ILE A 145 0.34 3.36 7.38
C ILE A 145 0.11 3.48 8.89
N ALA A 146 -1.11 3.17 9.35
CA ALA A 146 -1.43 3.16 10.79
C ALA A 146 -0.66 2.09 11.55
N ILE A 147 -0.47 0.88 10.97
CA ILE A 147 0.33 -0.20 11.55
C ILE A 147 1.78 0.24 11.72
N ALA A 148 2.34 0.96 10.75
CA ALA A 148 3.67 1.55 10.84
C ALA A 148 3.79 2.67 11.90
N GLY A 149 2.67 3.08 12.52
CA GLY A 149 2.64 4.05 13.61
C GLY A 149 2.48 5.51 13.18
N PHE A 150 2.18 5.78 11.92
CA PHE A 150 1.96 7.14 11.43
C PHE A 150 0.51 7.60 11.62
N ASP A 151 0.36 8.90 11.86
CA ASP A 151 -0.96 9.51 12.07
C ASP A 151 -1.73 9.66 10.75
N ILE A 152 -2.64 8.70 10.53
CA ILE A 152 -3.51 8.70 9.34
C ILE A 152 -4.53 9.85 9.35
N ARG A 153 -4.85 10.44 10.50
CA ARG A 153 -5.79 11.58 10.58
C ARG A 153 -5.12 12.82 10.01
N THR A 154 -3.88 13.06 10.36
CA THR A 154 -3.08 14.16 9.80
C THR A 154 -2.90 13.98 8.28
N LEU A 155 -2.64 12.76 7.80
CA LEU A 155 -2.56 12.46 6.37
C LEU A 155 -3.88 12.80 5.65
N VAL A 156 -5.02 12.35 6.18
CA VAL A 156 -6.34 12.65 5.60
C VAL A 156 -6.66 14.14 5.66
N SER A 157 -6.27 14.83 6.74
CA SER A 157 -6.46 16.28 6.85
C SER A 157 -5.72 17.05 5.74
N GLY A 158 -4.52 16.59 5.37
CA GLY A 158 -3.79 17.16 4.21
C GLY A 158 -4.52 16.95 2.89
N ALA A 159 -5.11 15.76 2.68
CA ALA A 159 -5.91 15.48 1.50
C ALA A 159 -7.19 16.35 1.44
N VAL A 160 -7.89 16.54 2.56
CA VAL A 160 -9.06 17.42 2.66
C VAL A 160 -8.68 18.89 2.38
N ALA A 161 -7.52 19.35 2.87
CA ALA A 161 -7.04 20.68 2.58
C ALA A 161 -6.78 20.88 1.07
N MET A 162 -6.19 19.88 0.41
CA MET A 162 -5.94 19.94 -1.03
C MET A 162 -7.23 19.80 -1.86
N GLU A 163 -8.18 18.98 -1.45
CA GLU A 163 -9.51 18.90 -2.05
C GLU A 163 -10.19 20.26 -2.08
N LYS A 164 -10.19 20.98 -0.96
CA LYS A 164 -10.74 22.34 -0.89
C LYS A 164 -10.03 23.34 -1.80
N ALA A 165 -8.70 23.22 -1.93
CA ALA A 165 -7.91 24.08 -2.80
C ALA A 165 -8.12 23.78 -4.30
N CYS A 166 -8.63 22.59 -4.63
CA CYS A 166 -8.85 22.11 -6.00
C CYS A 166 -10.33 21.97 -6.36
N GLY A 167 -11.27 22.44 -5.50
CA GLY A 167 -12.71 22.35 -5.73
C GLY A 167 -13.18 23.05 -7.01
N GLU A 168 -14.36 22.68 -7.50
CA GLU A 168 -14.94 23.20 -8.73
C GLU A 168 -15.21 24.73 -8.66
N ASP A 169 -15.49 25.24 -7.46
CA ASP A 169 -15.76 26.67 -7.22
C ASP A 169 -14.48 27.52 -7.11
N ILE A 170 -13.30 26.90 -7.16
CA ILE A 170 -12.03 27.62 -7.06
C ILE A 170 -11.67 28.20 -8.42
N PRO A 171 -11.47 29.54 -8.53
CA PRO A 171 -11.05 30.15 -9.78
C PRO A 171 -9.79 29.52 -10.35
N PHE A 172 -9.72 29.41 -11.67
CA PHE A 172 -8.61 28.73 -12.37
C PHE A 172 -7.23 29.18 -11.87
N GLU A 173 -7.03 30.49 -11.71
CA GLU A 173 -5.74 31.09 -11.31
C GLU A 173 -5.33 30.76 -9.87
N LYS A 174 -6.25 30.22 -9.07
CA LYS A 174 -6.03 29.81 -7.68
C LYS A 174 -6.11 28.30 -7.49
N ASN A 175 -6.50 27.55 -8.52
CA ASN A 175 -6.66 26.09 -8.47
C ASN A 175 -5.39 25.39 -8.95
N PRO A 176 -4.55 24.85 -8.04
CA PRO A 176 -3.27 24.27 -8.43
C PRO A 176 -3.41 23.05 -9.34
N ALA A 177 -4.47 22.26 -9.20
CA ALA A 177 -4.71 21.11 -10.08
C ALA A 177 -5.08 21.55 -11.50
N ALA A 178 -5.91 22.58 -11.64
CA ALA A 178 -6.30 23.14 -12.93
C ALA A 178 -5.10 23.79 -13.66
N ILE A 179 -4.30 24.56 -12.92
CA ILE A 179 -3.07 25.18 -13.47
C ILE A 179 -2.10 24.09 -13.94
N TYR A 180 -1.86 23.07 -13.12
CA TYR A 180 -0.97 21.95 -13.47
C TYR A 180 -1.46 21.22 -14.72
N ALA A 181 -2.74 20.87 -14.78
CA ALA A 181 -3.33 20.17 -15.93
C ALA A 181 -3.23 21.00 -17.23
N ALA A 182 -3.55 22.29 -17.16
CA ALA A 182 -3.46 23.19 -18.30
C ALA A 182 -2.01 23.37 -18.78
N THR A 183 -1.07 23.53 -17.85
CA THR A 183 0.36 23.64 -18.16
C THR A 183 0.89 22.39 -18.85
N ARG A 184 0.58 21.21 -18.31
CA ARG A 184 0.96 19.93 -18.94
C ARG A 184 0.39 19.79 -20.35
N ASN A 185 -0.88 20.12 -20.52
CA ASN A 185 -1.51 20.05 -21.84
C ASN A 185 -0.88 21.03 -22.83
N ALA A 186 -0.61 22.26 -22.44
CA ALA A 186 0.06 23.25 -23.28
C ALA A 186 1.48 22.79 -23.69
N LEU A 187 2.26 22.25 -22.76
CA LEU A 187 3.57 21.69 -23.04
C LEU A 187 3.48 20.49 -23.99
N TYR A 188 2.52 19.60 -23.79
CA TYR A 188 2.29 18.45 -24.66
C TYR A 188 1.95 18.90 -26.09
N GLN A 189 1.08 19.90 -26.26
CA GLN A 189 0.72 20.47 -27.57
C GLN A 189 1.93 21.15 -28.24
N SER A 190 2.84 21.74 -27.47
CA SER A 190 4.09 22.33 -27.95
C SER A 190 5.19 21.31 -28.29
N GLY A 191 4.90 20.00 -28.21
CA GLY A 191 5.83 18.93 -28.56
C GLY A 191 6.63 18.35 -27.37
N LYS A 192 6.42 18.80 -26.13
CA LYS A 192 7.06 18.25 -24.93
C LYS A 192 6.31 17.00 -24.49
N LYS A 193 6.71 15.83 -25.01
CA LYS A 193 5.99 14.55 -24.81
C LYS A 193 6.41 13.79 -23.57
N ILE A 194 7.50 14.19 -22.92
CA ILE A 194 8.07 13.50 -21.77
C ILE A 194 7.96 14.43 -20.55
N GLU A 195 7.44 13.89 -19.45
CA GLU A 195 7.41 14.53 -18.15
C GLU A 195 8.29 13.75 -17.18
N ILE A 196 9.13 14.47 -16.44
CA ILE A 196 10.08 13.86 -15.50
C ILE A 196 9.84 14.45 -14.12
N LEU A 197 9.51 13.59 -13.16
CA LEU A 197 9.47 13.95 -11.74
C LEU A 197 10.86 13.78 -11.13
N VAL A 198 11.43 14.89 -10.67
CA VAL A 198 12.76 14.93 -10.02
C VAL A 198 12.59 15.21 -8.53
N ASN A 199 13.24 14.43 -7.69
CA ASN A 199 13.37 14.70 -6.26
C ASN A 199 14.81 14.46 -5.80
N PHE A 200 15.25 15.19 -4.76
CA PHE A 200 16.59 15.08 -4.19
C PHE A 200 16.61 14.34 -2.84
N ASN A 201 15.43 14.03 -2.29
CA ASN A 201 15.35 13.27 -1.04
C ASN A 201 15.12 11.78 -1.38
N PRO A 202 16.05 10.86 -1.01
CA PRO A 202 15.92 9.44 -1.30
C PRO A 202 14.61 8.83 -0.77
N LYS A 203 14.06 9.33 0.32
CA LYS A 203 12.79 8.87 0.91
C LYS A 203 11.57 9.11 0.00
N LEU A 204 11.68 9.96 -1.02
CA LEU A 204 10.62 10.22 -1.98
C LEU A 204 10.67 9.29 -3.22
N HIS A 205 11.54 8.28 -3.22
CA HIS A 205 11.64 7.33 -4.33
C HIS A 205 10.29 6.66 -4.63
N PHE A 206 9.64 6.07 -3.64
CA PHE A 206 8.35 5.41 -3.86
C PHE A 206 7.19 6.39 -4.08
N PHE A 207 7.31 7.65 -3.68
CA PHE A 207 6.38 8.68 -4.11
C PHE A 207 6.46 8.88 -5.63
N ALA A 208 7.67 8.92 -6.20
CA ALA A 208 7.85 9.00 -7.65
C ALA A 208 7.34 7.76 -8.38
N GLU A 209 7.55 6.55 -7.83
CA GLU A 209 7.01 5.31 -8.39
C GLU A 209 5.47 5.29 -8.37
N TRP A 210 4.86 5.74 -7.28
CA TRP A 210 3.41 5.87 -7.19
C TRP A 210 2.87 6.91 -8.16
N TRP A 211 3.54 8.08 -8.28
CA TRP A 211 3.19 9.12 -9.24
C TRP A 211 3.17 8.61 -10.68
N LYS A 212 4.17 7.82 -11.11
CA LYS A 212 4.17 7.18 -12.44
C LYS A 212 2.95 6.29 -12.66
N GLN A 213 2.48 5.60 -11.62
CA GLN A 213 1.31 4.73 -11.74
C GLN A 213 -0.01 5.50 -11.90
N LEU A 214 -0.06 6.77 -11.51
CA LEU A 214 -1.27 7.59 -11.67
C LEU A 214 -1.55 7.92 -13.14
N TYR A 215 -0.57 7.82 -14.00
CA TYR A 215 -0.64 8.00 -15.45
C TYR A 215 -0.57 6.64 -16.14
#